data_aab55e8556ebb265cd4e5a946fa32a2e
#
_entry.id   aab55e8556ebb265cd4e5a946fa32a2e
#
_cell.length_a   1.000
_cell.length_b   1.000
_cell.length_c   1.000
_cell.angle_alpha   90.00
_cell.angle_beta   90.00
_cell.angle_gamma   90.00
#
_symmetry.space_group_name_H-M   'P 1'
#
loop_
_entity.id
_entity.type
_entity.pdbx_description
1 polymer ?
#
loop_
_entity_poly.entity_id
_entity_poly.type
_entity_poly.pdbx_seq_one_letter_code
_entity_poly.pdbx_strand_id
1 'polypeptide(L)' 'MKVNGQFITLEHPCKLKEFLESRQLNPLYVAVELNGEIVRKKDFEIVTLKEEDTVEIVSFVGGG' A
#
# COMPACT_ATOMS: atom_id res chain seq x y z
N MET A 1 -2.98 -10.74 4.22
CA MET A 1 -3.31 -9.31 4.07
C MET A 1 -4.37 -9.15 3.00
N LYS A 2 -5.20 -8.15 3.12
CA LYS A 2 -6.25 -7.91 2.14
C LYS A 2 -5.92 -6.64 1.38
N VAL A 3 -5.87 -6.71 0.06
CA VAL A 3 -5.51 -5.56 -0.77
C VAL A 3 -6.61 -5.36 -1.79
N ASN A 4 -7.29 -4.21 -1.71
CA ASN A 4 -8.40 -3.88 -2.61
C ASN A 4 -9.42 -5.02 -2.68
N GLY A 5 -9.72 -5.60 -1.53
CA GLY A 5 -10.72 -6.63 -1.42
C GLY A 5 -10.24 -8.04 -1.70
N GLN A 6 -8.99 -8.23 -2.08
CA GLN A 6 -8.47 -9.54 -2.39
C GLN A 6 -7.44 -9.97 -1.36
N PHE A 7 -7.53 -11.23 -0.93
CA PHE A 7 -6.56 -11.73 0.03
C PHE A 7 -5.28 -12.14 -0.66
N ILE A 8 -4.15 -11.73 -0.08
CA ILE A 8 -2.84 -12.18 -0.51
C ILE A 8 -2.08 -12.62 0.72
N THR A 9 -1.14 -13.51 0.53
CA THR A 9 -0.29 -13.96 1.62
C THR A 9 0.92 -13.04 1.72
N LEU A 10 1.15 -12.51 2.92
CA LEU A 10 2.32 -11.69 3.16
C LEU A 10 3.19 -12.46 4.14
N GLU A 11 4.26 -13.07 3.62
CA GLU A 11 5.05 -13.98 4.43
C GLU A 11 5.89 -13.24 5.46
N HIS A 12 6.26 -12.01 5.17
CA HIS A 12 7.06 -11.21 6.07
C HIS A 12 6.51 -9.80 6.07
N PRO A 13 6.55 -9.10 7.20
CA PRO A 13 6.20 -7.68 7.18
C PRO A 13 7.08 -6.94 6.18
N CYS A 14 6.52 -5.95 5.53
CA CYS A 14 7.29 -5.16 4.58
C CYS A 14 6.84 -3.71 4.66
N LYS A 15 7.74 -2.83 4.25
CA LYS A 15 7.39 -1.42 4.22
C LYS A 15 6.38 -1.16 3.12
N LEU A 16 5.47 -0.23 3.39
CA LEU A 16 4.45 0.13 2.41
C LEU A 16 5.07 0.55 1.09
N LYS A 17 6.13 1.37 1.14
CA LYS A 17 6.75 1.82 -0.10
C LYS A 17 7.30 0.65 -0.90
N GLU A 18 7.95 -0.30 -0.22
CA GLU A 18 8.48 -1.47 -0.91
C GLU A 18 7.38 -2.32 -1.52
N PHE A 19 6.26 -2.45 -0.80
CA PHE A 19 5.13 -3.20 -1.32
C PHE A 19 4.59 -2.56 -2.59
N LEU A 20 4.43 -1.24 -2.58
CA LEU A 20 3.92 -0.53 -3.76
C LEU A 20 4.86 -0.72 -4.94
N GLU A 21 6.15 -0.62 -4.71
CA GLU A 21 7.12 -0.76 -5.79
C GLU A 21 7.15 -2.18 -6.32
N SER A 22 6.96 -3.17 -5.45
CA SER A 22 6.94 -4.56 -5.90
C SER A 22 5.76 -4.84 -6.81
N ARG A 23 4.71 -4.04 -6.71
CA ARG A 23 3.54 -4.17 -7.57
C ARG A 23 3.59 -3.18 -8.73
N GLN A 24 4.75 -2.56 -8.93
CA GLN A 24 4.96 -1.63 -10.05
C GLN A 24 4.06 -0.41 -9.96
N LEU A 25 3.77 -0.01 -8.73
CA LEU A 25 3.02 1.21 -8.49
C LEU A 25 3.97 2.31 -8.06
N ASN A 26 3.79 3.50 -8.63
CA ASN A 26 4.62 4.63 -8.26
C ASN A 26 4.01 5.29 -7.02
N PRO A 27 4.73 5.34 -5.90
CA PRO A 27 4.16 5.92 -4.69
C PRO A 27 3.70 7.36 -4.85
N LEU A 28 4.22 8.08 -5.84
CA LEU A 28 3.81 9.47 -6.04
C LEU A 28 2.41 9.58 -6.60
N TYR A 29 1.90 8.51 -7.21
CA TYR A 29 0.62 8.57 -7.91
C TYR A 29 -0.42 7.63 -7.34
N VAL A 30 -0.30 7.30 -6.06
CA VAL A 30 -1.30 6.45 -5.41
C VAL A 30 -1.76 7.09 -4.11
N ALA A 31 -2.99 6.77 -3.73
CA ALA A 31 -3.50 7.05 -2.39
C ALA A 31 -3.68 5.71 -1.70
N VAL A 32 -3.34 5.65 -0.43
CA VAL A 32 -3.37 4.40 0.33
C VAL A 32 -4.17 4.60 1.60
N GLU A 33 -5.10 3.65 1.86
CA GLU A 33 -5.75 3.54 3.15
C GLU A 33 -5.27 2.28 3.81
N LEU A 34 -4.88 2.38 5.06
CA LEU A 34 -4.46 1.24 5.85
C LEU A 34 -5.43 1.09 7.00
N ASN A 35 -6.15 -0.01 7.01
CA ASN A 35 -7.14 -0.31 8.07
C ASN A 35 -8.11 0.86 8.24
N GLY A 36 -8.52 1.45 7.13
CA GLY A 36 -9.52 2.52 7.14
C GLY A 36 -8.98 3.92 7.30
N GLU A 37 -7.68 4.08 7.40
CA GLU A 37 -7.10 5.41 7.59
C GLU A 37 -6.16 5.75 6.46
N ILE A 38 -6.21 6.98 6.00
CA ILE A 38 -5.34 7.45 4.93
C ILE A 38 -3.90 7.51 5.45
N VAL A 39 -2.98 7.01 4.66
CA VAL A 39 -1.55 7.09 4.98
C VAL A 39 -0.96 8.23 4.19
N ARG A 40 -0.28 9.14 4.87
CA ARG A 40 0.36 10.25 4.19
C ARG A 40 1.59 9.78 3.44
N LYS A 41 1.87 10.42 2.32
CA LYS A 41 3.03 10.01 1.52
C LYS A 41 4.33 10.07 2.29
N LYS A 42 4.46 11.02 3.18
CA LYS A 42 5.68 11.13 3.97
C LYS A 42 5.90 9.92 4.86
N ASP A 43 4.86 9.14 5.10
CA ASP A 43 4.95 8.00 5.99
C ASP A 43 5.09 6.67 5.23
N PHE A 44 5.10 6.70 3.90
CA PHE A 44 5.17 5.47 3.13
C PHE A 44 6.44 4.67 3.41
N GLU A 45 7.52 5.34 3.79
CA GLU A 45 8.78 4.65 4.04
C GLU A 45 8.86 4.08 5.44
N ILE A 46 8.01 4.54 6.35
CA ILE A 46 8.10 4.06 7.73
C ILE A 46 6.96 3.13 8.11
N VAL A 47 5.87 3.12 7.34
CA VAL A 47 4.74 2.25 7.66
C VAL A 47 5.09 0.83 7.26
N THR A 48 4.87 -0.10 8.17
CA THR A 48 5.11 -1.52 7.92
C THR A 48 3.76 -2.23 7.77
N LEU A 49 3.62 -2.99 6.71
CA LEU A 49 2.42 -3.79 6.47
C LEU A 49 2.60 -5.17 7.07
N LYS A 50 1.52 -5.71 7.62
CA LYS A 50 1.54 -7.02 8.26
C LYS A 50 0.41 -7.87 7.70
N GLU A 51 0.49 -9.16 7.95
CA GLU A 51 -0.45 -10.11 7.35
C GLU A 51 -1.91 -9.80 7.72
N GLU A 52 -2.15 -9.25 8.89
CA GLU A 52 -3.52 -8.98 9.33
C GLU A 52 -4.07 -7.66 8.79
N ASP A 53 -3.29 -6.88 8.06
CA ASP A 53 -3.72 -5.56 7.62
C ASP A 53 -4.67 -5.62 6.43
N THR A 54 -5.50 -4.59 6.31
CA THR A 54 -6.35 -4.36 5.14
C THR A 54 -5.91 -3.06 4.50
N VAL A 55 -5.59 -3.13 3.21
CA VAL A 55 -5.02 -2.00 2.48
C VAL A 55 -5.89 -1.73 1.26
N GLU A 56 -6.17 -0.47 1.00
CA GLU A 56 -6.82 -0.06 -0.24
C GLU A 56 -5.95 0.94 -0.96
N ILE A 57 -5.73 0.71 -2.23
CA ILE A 57 -4.81 1.51 -3.03
C ILE A 57 -5.54 2.00 -4.26
N VAL A 58 -5.51 3.31 -4.49
CA VAL A 58 -6.10 3.91 -5.68
C VAL A 58 -4.99 4.59 -6.46
N SER A 59 -4.84 4.24 -7.71
CA SER A 59 -3.84 4.87 -8.58
C SER A 59 -4.46 6.05 -9.28
N PHE A 60 -3.70 7.15 -9.31
CA PHE A 60 -4.10 8.29 -10.10
C PHE A 60 -3.45 8.14 -11.45
N VAL A 61 -4.22 7.84 -12.42
CA VAL A 61 -3.64 7.66 -13.66
C VAL A 61 -3.14 8.83 -14.25
N GLY A 62 -3.19 9.64 -13.85
CA GLY A 62 -2.74 10.65 -14.46
C GLY A 62 -1.82 10.93 -15.13
N GLY A 63 -1.42 10.68 -14.81
CA GLY A 63 -0.45 11.02 -15.31
C GLY A 63 -0.14 11.37 -16.31
N GLY A 64 -0.47 10.97 -16.44
CA GLY A 64 0.23 11.26 -17.39
C GLY A 64 0.71 11.82 -17.38
#